data_c0b7d476d30a642dbc87b13815d300b5
#
_entry.id   c0b7d476d30a642dbc87b13815d300b5
#
_cell.length_a   1.000
_cell.length_b   1.000
_cell.length_c   1.000
_cell.angle_alpha   90.00
_cell.angle_beta   90.00
_cell.angle_gamma   90.00
#
_symmetry.space_group_name_H-M   'P 1'
#
loop_
_entity.id
_entity.type
_entity.pdbx_description
1 polymer ?
#
loop_
_entity_poly.entity_id
_entity_poly.type
_entity_poly.pdbx_seq_one_letter_code
_entity_poly.pdbx_strand_id
1 'polypeptide(L)'
;MEKARGRPAKKRPKVPPEAVTAVKIMVKTQHGYEGAKKRSEYYPLKRPSLMRRLKVDTNDYESTGKIEYDRELVKRIHENDQRYIRQYERDMELIWIIEHGVSSIPDERTRRIAEDTILKNKPVMQLLKKYSLGRSQMFWEKQNAIRYIARTYMDWRPE
;
A
#
# COMPACT_ATOMS: atom_id res chain seq x y z
N MET A 1 32.91 -15.24 31.93
CA MET A 1 32.22 -13.97 31.99
C MET A 1 31.53 -13.71 30.66
N GLU A 2 30.23 -13.90 30.62
CA GLU A 2 29.48 -13.61 29.40
C GLU A 2 29.46 -12.10 29.20
N LYS A 3 30.13 -11.66 28.17
CA LYS A 3 29.94 -10.31 27.71
C LYS A 3 28.44 -10.14 27.49
N ALA A 4 27.81 -9.13 28.07
CA ALA A 4 26.50 -8.66 27.67
C ALA A 4 26.54 -8.43 26.16
N ARG A 5 26.45 -9.49 25.45
CA ARG A 5 26.27 -9.48 23.99
C ARG A 5 24.92 -8.92 23.79
N GLY A 6 24.84 -7.72 23.36
CA GLY A 6 23.69 -7.02 22.90
C GLY A 6 22.34 -7.71 23.05
N ARG A 7 21.32 -7.03 22.77
CA ARG A 7 19.94 -7.54 22.86
C ARG A 7 19.82 -8.93 22.24
N PRO A 8 19.12 -9.86 22.90
CA PRO A 8 18.84 -11.16 22.29
C PRO A 8 18.31 -10.95 20.89
N ALA A 9 18.78 -11.76 19.96
CA ALA A 9 18.35 -11.66 18.56
C ALA A 9 16.82 -11.70 18.51
N LYS A 10 16.21 -10.63 18.02
CA LYS A 10 14.75 -10.59 17.83
C LYS A 10 14.34 -11.74 16.92
N LYS A 11 13.31 -12.46 17.33
CA LYS A 11 12.74 -13.50 16.47
C LYS A 11 12.30 -12.88 15.16
N ARG A 12 12.88 -13.35 14.07
CA ARG A 12 12.50 -12.91 12.73
C ARG A 12 11.51 -13.91 12.13
N PRO A 13 10.40 -13.43 11.58
CA PRO A 13 9.50 -14.32 10.86
C PRO A 13 10.23 -15.02 9.71
N LYS A 14 10.03 -16.32 9.60
CA LYS A 14 10.50 -17.10 8.44
C LYS A 14 9.51 -16.89 7.30
N VAL A 15 9.95 -16.23 6.26
CA VAL A 15 9.13 -15.97 5.06
C VAL A 15 9.93 -16.28 3.80
N PRO A 16 9.25 -16.71 2.73
CA PRO A 16 9.92 -16.96 1.45
C PRO A 16 10.57 -15.68 0.89
N PRO A 17 11.72 -15.79 0.21
CA PRO A 17 12.37 -14.63 -0.41
C PRO A 17 11.47 -13.87 -1.38
N GLU A 18 10.58 -14.56 -2.08
CA GLU A 18 9.62 -13.96 -3.01
C GLU A 18 8.66 -13.00 -2.31
N ALA A 19 8.19 -13.38 -1.11
CA ALA A 19 7.31 -12.53 -0.30
C ALA A 19 8.05 -11.27 0.17
N VAL A 20 9.29 -11.40 0.59
CA VAL A 20 10.15 -10.27 0.98
C VAL A 20 10.34 -9.32 -0.21
N THR A 21 10.63 -9.85 -1.38
CA THR A 21 10.79 -9.05 -2.61
C THR A 21 9.52 -8.31 -2.97
N ALA A 22 8.36 -8.98 -2.91
CA ALA A 22 7.07 -8.38 -3.17
C ALA A 22 6.79 -7.20 -2.21
N VAL A 23 7.06 -7.38 -0.92
CA VAL A 23 6.86 -6.32 0.08
C VAL A 23 7.82 -5.15 -0.13
N LYS A 24 9.07 -5.41 -0.49
CA LYS A 24 10.02 -4.34 -0.82
C LYS A 24 9.51 -3.44 -1.95
N ILE A 25 8.87 -4.02 -2.95
CA ILE A 25 8.25 -3.27 -4.04
C ILE A 25 7.05 -2.45 -3.51
N MET A 26 6.21 -3.04 -2.66
CA MET A 26 5.06 -2.36 -2.06
C MET A 26 5.46 -1.17 -1.18
N VAL A 27 6.66 -1.18 -0.63
CA VAL A 27 7.16 -0.12 0.26
C VAL A 27 7.81 1.03 -0.50
N LYS A 28 8.14 0.87 -1.77
CA LYS A 28 8.74 1.94 -2.59
C LYS A 28 7.78 3.11 -2.75
N THR A 29 8.26 4.33 -2.50
CA THR A 29 7.46 5.53 -2.35
C THR A 29 6.60 5.92 -3.56
N GLN A 30 7.10 5.79 -4.78
CA GLN A 30 6.37 6.25 -5.97
C GLN A 30 5.33 5.26 -6.49
N HIS A 31 5.57 3.96 -6.33
CA HIS A 31 4.73 2.89 -6.89
C HIS A 31 4.18 1.94 -5.82
N GLY A 32 4.40 2.25 -4.55
CA GLY A 32 4.00 1.43 -3.43
C GLY A 32 2.97 2.10 -2.53
N TYR A 33 3.19 1.97 -1.24
CA TYR A 33 2.24 2.39 -0.21
C TYR A 33 1.84 3.86 -0.29
N GLU A 34 2.79 4.78 -0.42
CA GLU A 34 2.51 6.22 -0.49
C GLU A 34 1.65 6.57 -1.72
N GLY A 35 2.00 6.02 -2.87
CA GLY A 35 1.22 6.20 -4.09
C GLY A 35 -0.18 5.61 -3.97
N ALA A 36 -0.31 4.43 -3.37
CA ALA A 36 -1.61 3.79 -3.14
C ALA A 36 -2.49 4.62 -2.22
N LYS A 37 -1.94 5.19 -1.14
CA LYS A 37 -2.68 6.09 -0.24
C LYS A 37 -3.20 7.32 -0.97
N LYS A 38 -2.37 7.97 -1.77
CA LYS A 38 -2.78 9.14 -2.56
C LYS A 38 -3.89 8.80 -3.56
N ARG A 39 -3.74 7.70 -4.30
CA ARG A 39 -4.76 7.26 -5.25
C ARG A 39 -6.07 6.87 -4.57
N SER A 40 -6.00 6.20 -3.42
CA SER A 40 -7.20 5.80 -2.69
C SER A 40 -8.03 6.97 -2.18
N GLU A 41 -7.38 8.08 -1.82
CA GLU A 41 -8.06 9.32 -1.45
C GLU A 41 -8.71 10.01 -2.66
N TYR A 42 -8.06 9.94 -3.82
CA TYR A 42 -8.54 10.56 -5.05
C TYR A 42 -9.68 9.79 -5.71
N TYR A 43 -9.65 8.47 -5.70
CA TYR A 43 -10.64 7.63 -6.39
C TYR A 43 -12.08 7.89 -5.98
N PRO A 44 -12.44 7.97 -4.69
CA PRO A 44 -13.82 8.26 -4.28
C PRO A 44 -14.34 9.60 -4.78
N LEU A 45 -13.47 10.58 -5.03
CA LEU A 45 -13.86 11.88 -5.59
C LEU A 45 -14.11 11.82 -7.10
N LYS A 46 -13.36 10.97 -7.81
CA LYS A 46 -13.45 10.87 -9.27
C LYS A 46 -14.58 9.96 -9.76
N ARG A 47 -14.85 8.88 -9.04
CA ARG A 47 -15.89 7.92 -9.43
C ARG A 47 -17.30 8.54 -9.57
N PRO A 48 -17.79 9.36 -8.63
CA PRO A 48 -19.07 10.04 -8.80
C PRO A 48 -19.13 10.90 -10.05
N SER A 49 -18.02 11.54 -10.45
CA SER A 49 -17.95 12.33 -11.68
C SER A 49 -18.12 11.46 -12.93
N LEU A 50 -17.47 10.30 -12.97
CA LEU A 50 -17.63 9.33 -14.08
C LEU A 50 -19.06 8.81 -14.17
N MET A 51 -19.65 8.44 -13.05
CA MET A 51 -21.03 7.97 -13.00
C MET A 51 -22.03 9.04 -13.43
N ARG A 52 -21.77 10.30 -13.09
CA ARG A 52 -22.59 11.44 -13.54
C ARG A 52 -22.52 11.61 -15.04
N ARG A 53 -21.32 11.54 -15.64
CA ARG A 53 -21.15 11.59 -17.10
C ARG A 53 -21.91 10.49 -17.78
N LEU A 54 -21.81 9.26 -17.28
CA LEU A 54 -22.54 8.12 -17.83
C LEU A 54 -24.04 8.35 -17.85
N LYS A 55 -24.61 8.88 -16.76
CA LYS A 55 -26.05 9.21 -16.69
C LYS A 55 -26.45 10.30 -17.68
N VAL A 56 -25.64 11.34 -17.81
CA VAL A 56 -25.89 12.44 -18.77
C VAL A 56 -25.87 11.89 -20.19
N ASP A 57 -24.85 11.11 -20.54
CA ASP A 57 -24.74 10.53 -21.88
C ASP A 57 -25.89 9.57 -22.17
N THR A 58 -26.37 8.82 -21.19
CA THR A 58 -27.54 7.94 -21.33
C THR A 58 -28.81 8.75 -21.56
N ASN A 59 -29.01 9.86 -20.84
CA ASN A 59 -30.14 10.74 -21.00
C ASN A 59 -30.15 11.42 -22.38
N ASP A 60 -29.01 11.91 -22.85
CA ASP A 60 -28.87 12.48 -24.20
C ASP A 60 -29.19 11.46 -25.27
N TYR A 61 -28.78 10.24 -25.07
CA TYR A 61 -29.09 9.11 -25.92
C TYR A 61 -30.59 8.86 -26.06
N GLU A 62 -31.30 8.84 -24.94
CA GLU A 62 -32.77 8.65 -24.95
C GLU A 62 -33.50 9.80 -25.63
N SER A 63 -33.00 11.03 -25.51
CA SER A 63 -33.64 12.22 -26.06
C SER A 63 -33.32 12.50 -27.53
N THR A 64 -32.13 12.15 -28.02
CA THR A 64 -31.66 12.50 -29.37
C THR A 64 -31.73 11.37 -30.39
N GLY A 65 -31.87 10.13 -29.94
CA GLY A 65 -31.85 8.95 -30.81
C GLY A 65 -30.50 8.65 -31.45
N LYS A 66 -29.41 9.29 -31.02
CA LYS A 66 -28.03 9.08 -31.51
C LYS A 66 -27.39 7.88 -30.86
N ILE A 67 -27.96 6.74 -31.03
CA ILE A 67 -27.63 5.49 -30.35
C ILE A 67 -26.19 5.03 -30.53
N GLU A 68 -25.68 5.07 -31.75
CA GLU A 68 -24.37 4.51 -32.09
C GLU A 68 -23.22 5.33 -31.50
N TYR A 69 -23.29 6.65 -31.58
CA TYR A 69 -22.29 7.53 -31.05
C TYR A 69 -22.23 7.45 -29.52
N ASP A 70 -23.38 7.44 -28.89
CA ASP A 70 -23.48 7.40 -27.43
C ASP A 70 -23.06 6.05 -26.85
N ARG A 71 -23.27 4.94 -27.56
CA ARG A 71 -22.77 3.61 -27.17
C ARG A 71 -21.26 3.56 -27.03
N GLU A 72 -20.54 4.13 -27.99
CA GLU A 72 -19.08 4.17 -27.95
C GLU A 72 -18.57 4.95 -26.73
N LEU A 73 -19.17 6.10 -26.46
CA LEU A 73 -18.82 6.94 -25.30
C LEU A 73 -19.16 6.25 -23.97
N VAL A 74 -20.36 5.68 -23.86
CA VAL A 74 -20.79 4.91 -22.69
C VAL A 74 -19.85 3.73 -22.44
N LYS A 75 -19.47 3.01 -23.47
CA LYS A 75 -18.52 1.91 -23.37
C LYS A 75 -17.16 2.37 -22.82
N ARG A 76 -16.62 3.49 -23.30
CA ARG A 76 -15.35 4.06 -22.82
C ARG A 76 -15.44 4.48 -21.36
N ILE A 77 -16.53 5.10 -20.96
CA ILE A 77 -16.76 5.50 -19.57
C ILE A 77 -16.82 4.27 -18.66
N HIS A 78 -17.52 3.22 -19.08
CA HIS A 78 -17.57 1.95 -18.36
C HIS A 78 -16.20 1.29 -18.24
N GLU A 79 -15.43 1.20 -19.31
CA GLU A 79 -14.10 0.63 -19.31
C GLU A 79 -13.17 1.40 -18.35
N ASN A 80 -13.24 2.72 -18.37
CA ASN A 80 -12.46 3.58 -17.47
C ASN A 80 -12.87 3.38 -16.01
N ASP A 81 -14.17 3.31 -15.71
CA ASP A 81 -14.66 3.06 -14.35
C ASP A 81 -14.20 1.69 -13.84
N GLN A 82 -14.24 0.65 -14.67
CA GLN A 82 -13.71 -0.67 -14.32
C GLN A 82 -12.21 -0.64 -14.01
N ARG A 83 -11.43 0.10 -14.78
CA ARG A 83 -10.00 0.27 -14.51
C ARG A 83 -9.76 0.97 -13.17
N TYR A 84 -10.53 2.02 -12.86
CA TYR A 84 -10.42 2.71 -11.58
C TYR A 84 -10.84 1.82 -10.42
N ILE A 85 -11.88 1.03 -10.56
CA ILE A 85 -12.32 0.06 -9.54
C ILE A 85 -11.21 -0.95 -9.27
N ARG A 86 -10.65 -1.56 -10.31
CA ARG A 86 -9.55 -2.53 -10.15
C ARG A 86 -8.32 -1.91 -9.51
N GLN A 87 -7.95 -0.71 -9.90
CA GLN A 87 -6.83 0.01 -9.32
C GLN A 87 -7.09 0.34 -7.85
N TYR A 88 -8.29 0.79 -7.53
CA TYR A 88 -8.69 1.07 -6.16
C TYR A 88 -8.64 -0.18 -5.28
N GLU A 89 -9.16 -1.30 -5.77
CA GLU A 89 -9.12 -2.57 -5.04
C GLU A 89 -7.68 -3.02 -4.78
N ARG A 90 -6.80 -2.90 -5.76
CA ARG A 90 -5.37 -3.21 -5.61
C ARG A 90 -4.70 -2.30 -4.60
N ASP A 91 -5.00 -1.02 -4.66
CA ASP A 91 -4.44 -0.03 -3.75
C ASP A 91 -4.90 -0.28 -2.31
N MET A 92 -6.18 -0.58 -2.12
CA MET A 92 -6.73 -0.90 -0.80
C MET A 92 -6.16 -2.20 -0.23
N GLU A 93 -5.97 -3.21 -1.06
CA GLU A 93 -5.31 -4.45 -0.67
C GLU A 93 -3.87 -4.21 -0.21
N LEU A 94 -3.10 -3.44 -0.99
CA LEU A 94 -1.73 -3.08 -0.65
C LEU A 94 -1.67 -2.30 0.67
N ILE A 95 -2.51 -1.31 0.83
CA ILE A 95 -2.62 -0.51 2.05
C ILE A 95 -2.92 -1.40 3.25
N TRP A 96 -3.89 -2.30 3.10
CA TRP A 96 -4.27 -3.24 4.15
C TRP A 96 -3.09 -4.11 4.58
N ILE A 97 -2.39 -4.72 3.61
CA ILE A 97 -1.24 -5.59 3.86
C ILE A 97 -0.14 -4.83 4.62
N ILE A 98 0.20 -3.64 4.18
CA ILE A 98 1.26 -2.83 4.80
C ILE A 98 0.85 -2.40 6.22
N GLU A 99 -0.34 -1.84 6.39
CA GLU A 99 -0.79 -1.32 7.68
C GLU A 99 -1.00 -2.44 8.70
N HIS A 100 -1.60 -3.56 8.31
CA HIS A 100 -1.78 -4.72 9.18
C HIS A 100 -0.45 -5.42 9.48
N GLY A 101 0.43 -5.50 8.50
CA GLY A 101 1.77 -6.05 8.69
C GLY A 101 2.56 -5.26 9.73
N VAL A 102 2.54 -3.94 9.64
CA VAL A 102 3.19 -3.08 10.64
C VAL A 102 2.52 -3.24 12.02
N SER A 103 1.20 -3.25 12.08
CA SER A 103 0.46 -3.44 13.34
C SER A 103 0.72 -4.81 13.99
N SER A 104 1.09 -5.81 13.22
CA SER A 104 1.36 -7.16 13.71
C SER A 104 2.72 -7.30 14.39
N ILE A 105 3.59 -6.31 14.30
CA ILE A 105 4.92 -6.36 14.89
C ILE A 105 4.80 -6.35 16.43
N PRO A 106 5.25 -7.41 17.12
CA PRO A 106 5.04 -7.52 18.56
C PRO A 106 5.93 -6.57 19.38
N ASP A 107 7.15 -6.29 18.90
CA ASP A 107 8.07 -5.37 19.57
C ASP A 107 7.64 -3.93 19.31
N GLU A 108 7.31 -3.20 20.38
CA GLU A 108 6.78 -1.83 20.28
C GLU A 108 7.76 -0.88 19.58
N ARG A 109 9.06 -0.98 19.91
CA ARG A 109 10.07 -0.13 19.29
C ARG A 109 10.21 -0.39 17.79
N THR A 110 10.30 -1.65 17.40
CA THR A 110 10.34 -2.05 15.98
C THR A 110 9.10 -1.59 15.23
N ARG A 111 7.94 -1.73 15.85
CA ARG A 111 6.67 -1.26 15.28
C ARG A 111 6.65 0.24 15.07
N ARG A 112 7.08 1.04 16.04
CA ARG A 112 7.16 2.50 15.93
C ARG A 112 8.16 2.94 14.86
N ILE A 113 9.29 2.27 14.76
CA ILE A 113 10.28 2.51 13.70
C ILE A 113 9.64 2.21 12.33
N ALA A 114 8.92 1.11 12.19
CA ALA A 114 8.22 0.76 10.97
C ALA A 114 7.13 1.78 10.61
N GLU A 115 6.35 2.23 11.58
CA GLU A 115 5.36 3.29 11.37
C GLU A 115 6.01 4.57 10.83
N ASP A 116 7.11 5.00 11.44
CA ASP A 116 7.79 6.22 11.05
C ASP A 116 8.49 6.10 9.68
N THR A 117 9.10 4.94 9.38
CA THR A 117 9.85 4.75 8.13
C THR A 117 8.95 4.38 6.96
N ILE A 118 7.98 3.50 7.15
CA ILE A 118 7.16 2.91 6.09
C ILE A 118 5.85 3.67 5.92
N LEU A 119 5.10 3.91 7.00
CA LEU A 119 3.80 4.56 6.91
C LEU A 119 3.90 6.09 6.76
N LYS A 120 4.78 6.71 7.53
CA LYS A 120 4.94 8.17 7.56
C LYS A 120 6.08 8.69 6.69
N ASN A 121 6.94 7.81 6.21
CA ASN A 121 8.10 8.15 5.36
C ASN A 121 8.92 9.33 5.89
N LYS A 122 9.21 9.34 7.18
CA LYS A 122 10.01 10.39 7.81
C LYS A 122 11.48 10.31 7.37
N PRO A 123 12.20 11.45 7.32
CA PRO A 123 13.62 11.46 6.96
C PRO A 123 14.46 10.57 7.87
N VAL A 124 15.34 9.76 7.27
CA VAL A 124 16.18 8.80 8.01
C VAL A 124 17.04 9.48 9.08
N MET A 125 17.65 10.61 8.76
CA MET A 125 18.50 11.34 9.72
C MET A 125 17.74 11.75 10.98
N GLN A 126 16.51 12.16 10.85
CA GLN A 126 15.63 12.49 11.97
C GLN A 126 15.35 11.26 12.85
N LEU A 127 15.13 10.11 12.21
CA LEU A 127 14.81 8.85 12.91
C LEU A 127 16.01 8.27 13.61
N LEU A 128 17.21 8.40 13.05
CA LEU A 128 18.46 7.99 13.71
C LEU A 128 18.64 8.70 15.05
N LYS A 129 18.34 10.00 15.08
CA LYS A 129 18.38 10.80 16.32
C LYS A 129 17.27 10.40 17.29
N LYS A 130 16.04 10.29 16.80
CA LYS A 130 14.87 9.96 17.63
C LYS A 130 15.02 8.63 18.35
N TYR A 131 15.55 7.61 17.68
CA TYR A 131 15.69 6.26 18.23
C TYR A 131 17.08 5.94 18.74
N SER A 132 18.00 6.88 18.65
CA SER A 132 19.41 6.68 19.03
C SER A 132 20.03 5.45 18.35
N LEU A 133 19.84 5.36 17.04
CA LEU A 133 20.31 4.26 16.22
C LEU A 133 21.36 4.71 15.20
N GLY A 134 22.30 3.81 14.89
CA GLY A 134 23.14 3.93 13.71
C GLY A 134 22.42 3.48 12.45
N ARG A 135 22.99 3.79 11.29
CA ARG A 135 22.39 3.44 9.98
C ARG A 135 22.20 1.93 9.81
N SER A 136 23.18 1.14 10.23
CA SER A 136 23.11 -0.32 10.15
C SER A 136 21.96 -0.89 11.00
N GLN A 137 21.79 -0.38 12.21
CA GLN A 137 20.72 -0.79 13.11
C GLN A 137 19.35 -0.40 12.53
N MET A 138 19.22 0.80 11.98
CA MET A 138 18.00 1.26 11.33
C MET A 138 17.66 0.37 10.12
N PHE A 139 18.64 0.04 9.31
CA PHE A 139 18.47 -0.89 8.19
C PHE A 139 17.94 -2.24 8.66
N TRP A 140 18.52 -2.83 9.71
CA TRP A 140 18.07 -4.11 10.25
C TRP A 140 16.65 -4.04 10.82
N GLU A 141 16.31 -2.97 11.52
CA GLU A 141 14.94 -2.76 12.01
C GLU A 141 13.94 -2.70 10.87
N LYS A 142 14.27 -1.98 9.81
CA LYS A 142 13.42 -1.90 8.61
C LYS A 142 13.28 -3.24 7.90
N GLN A 143 14.39 -4.01 7.78
CA GLN A 143 14.34 -5.35 7.18
C GLN A 143 13.49 -6.31 8.01
N ASN A 144 13.57 -6.22 9.34
CA ASN A 144 12.72 -7.01 10.21
C ASN A 144 11.24 -6.67 10.05
N ALA A 145 10.92 -5.39 9.97
CA ALA A 145 9.55 -4.92 9.69
C ALA A 145 9.03 -5.46 8.37
N ILE A 146 9.83 -5.43 7.32
CA ILE A 146 9.47 -5.98 6.00
C ILE A 146 9.12 -7.47 6.10
N ARG A 147 9.81 -8.24 6.92
CA ARG A 147 9.49 -9.66 7.13
C ARG A 147 8.14 -9.87 7.79
N TYR A 148 7.77 -9.05 8.76
CA TYR A 148 6.42 -9.10 9.35
C TYR A 148 5.34 -8.75 8.34
N ILE A 149 5.57 -7.73 7.52
CA ILE A 149 4.65 -7.38 6.43
C ILE A 149 4.55 -8.53 5.42
N ALA A 150 5.68 -9.16 5.09
CA ALA A 150 5.71 -10.31 4.18
C ALA A 150 4.89 -11.50 4.71
N ARG A 151 4.92 -11.74 6.03
CA ARG A 151 4.07 -12.76 6.65
C ARG A 151 2.59 -12.43 6.50
N THR A 152 2.21 -11.18 6.73
CA THR A 152 0.84 -10.72 6.50
C THR A 152 0.45 -10.87 5.03
N TYR A 153 1.33 -10.54 4.10
CA TYR A 153 1.11 -10.73 2.68
C TYR A 153 0.87 -12.21 2.31
N MET A 154 1.64 -13.13 2.90
CA MET A 154 1.46 -14.57 2.67
C MET A 154 0.12 -15.07 3.19
N ASP A 155 -0.30 -14.61 4.36
CA ASP A 155 -1.58 -14.98 4.97
C ASP A 155 -2.77 -14.41 4.19
N TRP A 156 -2.62 -13.24 3.61
CA TRP A 156 -3.63 -12.58 2.79
C TRP A 156 -3.79 -13.21 1.41
N ARG A 157 -2.71 -13.73 0.83
CA ARG A 157 -2.69 -14.21 -0.54
C ARG A 157 -3.64 -15.40 -0.71
N PRO A 158 -4.71 -15.27 -1.51
CA PRO A 158 -5.56 -16.41 -1.81
C PRO A 158 -4.74 -17.45 -2.58
N GLU A 159 -4.87 -18.67 -2.15
CA GLU A 159 -4.24 -19.82 -2.83
C GLU A 159 -4.74 -19.95 -4.27
#